data_49838fc5f892c923e013ea2e920fe149
#
_entry.id   49838fc5f892c923e013ea2e920fe149
#
_cell.length_a   1.000
_cell.length_b   1.000
_cell.length_c   1.000
_cell.angle_alpha   90.00
_cell.angle_beta   90.00
_cell.angle_gamma   90.00
#
_symmetry.space_group_name_H-M   'P 1'
#
loop_
_entity.id
_entity.type
_entity.pdbx_description
1 polymer ?
#
loop_
_entity_poly.entity_id
_entity_poly.type
_entity_poly.pdbx_seq_one_letter_code
_entity_poly.pdbx_strand_id
1 'polypeptide(L)'
;MRIRYFAWIKDITNKDDDIIDINHPKTIEELKQNLENLYPELKKHFLQDVLRFAVNQEYVSENLKLKPIDEIAIFPPVSGG
;
A
#
# COMPACT_ATOMS: atom_id res chain seq x y z
N MET A 1 7.76 5.25 -8.40
CA MET A 1 7.01 4.21 -7.65
C MET A 1 5.54 4.32 -7.97
N ARG A 2 4.88 3.22 -8.19
CA ARG A 2 3.45 3.19 -8.44
C ARG A 2 2.77 2.40 -7.34
N ILE A 3 1.71 2.97 -6.74
CA ILE A 3 0.93 2.32 -5.70
C ILE A 3 -0.43 2.01 -6.29
N ARG A 4 -0.80 0.75 -6.37
CA ARG A 4 -2.10 0.33 -6.91
C ARG A 4 -3.03 -0.08 -5.78
N TYR A 5 -4.28 0.37 -5.87
CA TYR A 5 -5.30 0.10 -4.87
C TYR A 5 -6.33 -0.88 -5.42
N PHE A 6 -6.70 -1.88 -4.62
CA PHE A 6 -7.62 -2.92 -5.05
C PHE A 6 -8.83 -3.00 -4.13
N ALA A 7 -9.94 -3.49 -4.68
CA ALA A 7 -11.18 -3.73 -3.94
C ALA A 7 -11.66 -2.45 -3.24
N TRP A 8 -12.15 -2.59 -2.00
CA TRP A 8 -12.70 -1.45 -1.28
C TRP A 8 -11.68 -0.38 -0.90
N ILE A 9 -10.39 -0.67 -1.01
CA ILE A 9 -9.37 0.35 -0.78
C ILE A 9 -9.53 1.50 -1.77
N LYS A 10 -9.96 1.21 -2.99
CA LYS A 10 -10.23 2.25 -4.00
C LYS A 10 -11.33 3.22 -3.56
N ASP A 11 -12.25 2.77 -2.73
CA ASP A 11 -13.31 3.64 -2.22
C ASP A 11 -12.76 4.65 -1.21
N ILE A 12 -11.69 4.29 -0.52
CA ILE A 12 -11.03 5.20 0.43
C ILE A 12 -10.15 6.20 -0.30
N THR A 13 -9.39 5.74 -1.27
CA THR A 13 -8.46 6.60 -2.01
C THR A 13 -9.12 7.39 -3.14
N ASN A 14 -10.27 6.94 -3.60
CA ASN A 14 -11.01 7.51 -4.74
C ASN A 14 -10.22 7.45 -6.04
N LYS A 15 -9.32 6.48 -6.17
CA LYS A 15 -8.55 6.29 -7.39
C LYS A 15 -7.99 4.88 -7.44
N ASP A 16 -7.57 4.49 -8.64
CA ASP A 16 -7.02 3.15 -8.87
C ASP A 16 -5.55 3.07 -8.45
N ASP A 17 -4.83 4.17 -8.54
CA ASP A 17 -3.41 4.18 -8.21
C ASP A 17 -2.91 5.59 -7.88
N ASP A 18 -1.71 5.64 -7.32
CA ASP A 18 -0.94 6.87 -7.13
C ASP A 18 0.45 6.64 -7.69
N ILE A 19 1.03 7.72 -8.24
CA ILE A 19 2.41 7.71 -8.71
C ILE A 19 3.23 8.61 -7.79
N ILE A 20 4.34 8.10 -7.29
CA ILE A 20 5.27 8.86 -6.46
C ILE A 20 6.57 9.03 -7.22
N ASP A 21 6.84 10.25 -7.67
CA ASP A 21 8.04 10.56 -8.46
C ASP A 21 9.19 11.09 -7.62
N ILE A 22 8.88 11.70 -6.48
CA ILE A 22 9.86 12.37 -5.65
C ILE A 22 9.69 11.91 -4.21
N ASN A 23 10.81 11.66 -3.52
CA ASN A 23 10.80 11.29 -2.11
C ASN A 23 9.97 10.04 -1.84
N HIS A 24 10.18 9.02 -2.67
CA HIS A 24 9.44 7.77 -2.47
C HIS A 24 9.77 7.16 -1.10
N PRO A 25 8.81 6.46 -0.48
CA PRO A 25 9.10 5.77 0.77
C PRO A 25 10.18 4.69 0.55
N LYS A 26 11.03 4.53 1.55
CA LYS A 26 12.19 3.63 1.45
C LYS A 26 11.87 2.21 1.94
N THR A 27 10.80 2.08 2.72
CA THR A 27 10.40 0.80 3.29
C THR A 27 8.89 0.70 3.30
N ILE A 28 8.38 -0.49 3.55
CA ILE A 28 6.93 -0.70 3.69
C ILE A 28 6.37 0.14 4.84
N GLU A 29 7.10 0.24 5.96
CA GLU A 29 6.63 1.06 7.09
C GLU A 29 6.53 2.53 6.72
N GLU A 30 7.49 3.06 5.98
CA GLU A 30 7.40 4.45 5.51
C GLU A 30 6.24 4.62 4.54
N LEU A 31 6.01 3.63 3.68
CA LEU A 31 4.87 3.67 2.76
C LEU A 31 3.56 3.73 3.53
N LYS A 32 3.41 2.92 4.57
CA LYS A 32 2.20 2.97 5.40
C LYS A 32 1.99 4.36 5.99
N GLN A 33 3.05 4.97 6.51
CA GLN A 33 2.96 6.30 7.09
C GLN A 33 2.57 7.34 6.04
N ASN A 34 3.16 7.26 4.85
CA ASN A 34 2.79 8.17 3.77
C ASN A 34 1.32 8.03 3.39
N LEU A 35 0.84 6.79 3.31
CA LEU A 35 -0.55 6.53 2.96
C LEU A 35 -1.51 6.98 4.05
N GLU A 36 -1.15 6.82 5.31
CA GLU A 36 -1.95 7.32 6.43
C GLU A 36 -2.07 8.83 6.40
N ASN A 37 -1.01 9.53 5.98
CA ASN A 37 -1.05 10.97 5.85
C ASN A 37 -1.93 11.43 4.70
N LEU A 38 -1.89 10.72 3.57
CA LEU A 38 -2.70 11.04 2.40
C LEU A 38 -4.16 10.62 2.59
N TYR A 39 -4.38 9.48 3.21
CA TYR A 39 -5.68 8.87 3.39
C TYR A 39 -5.85 8.44 4.85
N PRO A 40 -6.23 9.35 5.74
CA PRO A 40 -6.30 9.02 7.18
C PRO A 40 -7.18 7.83 7.53
N GLU A 41 -8.19 7.53 6.71
CA GLU A 41 -9.04 6.36 6.94
C GLU A 41 -8.28 5.04 6.86
N LEU A 42 -7.15 5.02 6.17
CA LEU A 42 -6.35 3.79 6.08
C LEU A 42 -5.69 3.42 7.41
N LYS A 43 -5.48 4.39 8.29
CA LYS A 43 -4.76 4.15 9.54
C LYS A 43 -5.37 3.02 10.36
N LYS A 44 -6.70 3.01 10.50
CA LYS A 44 -7.36 1.97 11.29
C LYS A 44 -7.15 0.59 10.68
N HIS A 45 -7.10 0.51 9.36
CA HIS A 45 -6.91 -0.76 8.67
C HIS A 45 -5.48 -1.26 8.82
N PHE A 46 -4.49 -0.37 8.81
CA PHE A 46 -3.11 -0.75 9.08
C PHE A 46 -2.94 -1.20 10.53
N LEU A 47 -3.59 -0.53 11.47
CA LEU A 47 -3.53 -0.90 12.88
C LEU A 47 -4.14 -2.28 13.13
N GLN A 48 -5.18 -2.63 12.38
CA GLN A 48 -5.83 -3.93 12.49
C GLN A 48 -5.11 -5.02 11.69
N ASP A 49 -4.06 -4.64 10.96
CA ASP A 49 -3.27 -5.55 10.14
C ASP A 49 -4.13 -6.32 9.12
N VAL A 50 -5.12 -5.65 8.55
CA VAL A 50 -6.01 -6.28 7.58
C VAL A 50 -5.60 -6.02 6.13
N LEU A 51 -4.66 -5.12 5.88
CA LEU A 51 -4.20 -4.84 4.53
C LEU A 51 -2.94 -5.63 4.21
N ARG A 52 -2.82 -6.02 2.94
CA ARG A 52 -1.69 -6.80 2.46
C ARG A 52 -1.01 -6.06 1.33
N PHE A 53 0.29 -6.36 1.16
CA PHE A 53 1.13 -5.72 0.16
C PHE A 53 1.73 -6.77 -0.76
N ALA A 54 1.84 -6.40 -2.04
CA ALA A 54 2.67 -7.14 -2.98
C ALA A 54 3.58 -6.13 -3.67
N VAL A 55 4.86 -6.45 -3.75
CA VAL A 55 5.85 -5.61 -4.41
C VAL A 55 6.29 -6.33 -5.66
N ASN A 56 6.06 -5.71 -6.83
CA ASN A 56 6.37 -6.32 -8.11
C ASN A 56 5.75 -7.72 -8.23
N GLN A 57 4.48 -7.84 -7.79
CA GLN A 57 3.67 -9.05 -7.86
C GLN A 57 4.10 -10.17 -6.90
N GLU A 58 4.92 -9.86 -5.92
CA GLU A 58 5.29 -10.83 -4.88
C GLU A 58 4.77 -10.36 -3.53
N TYR A 59 4.13 -11.27 -2.79
CA TYR A 59 3.62 -10.95 -1.46
C TYR A 59 4.74 -10.60 -0.51
N VAL A 60 4.48 -9.60 0.33
CA VAL A 60 5.45 -9.11 1.31
C VAL A 60 4.85 -9.23 2.70
N SER A 61 5.54 -9.90 3.61
CA SER A 61 5.09 -10.08 4.98
C SER A 61 5.96 -9.36 6.00
N GLU A 62 6.98 -8.65 5.55
CA GLU A 62 7.90 -7.95 6.45
C GLU A 62 8.25 -6.58 5.91
N ASN A 63 9.01 -5.80 6.68
CA ASN A 63 9.36 -4.44 6.33
C ASN A 63 10.43 -4.41 5.25
N LEU A 64 10.01 -4.59 4.02
CA LEU A 64 10.90 -4.67 2.87
C LEU A 64 11.40 -3.29 2.47
N LYS A 65 12.65 -3.21 2.01
CA LYS A 65 13.19 -2.01 1.39
C LYS A 65 12.62 -1.84 0.00
N LEU A 66 12.26 -0.61 -0.34
CA LEU A 66 11.61 -0.29 -1.61
C LEU A 66 12.54 0.52 -2.51
N LYS A 67 12.35 0.38 -3.81
CA LYS A 67 13.11 1.09 -4.84
C LYS A 67 12.19 2.04 -5.61
N PRO A 68 12.76 3.08 -6.26
CA PRO A 68 11.92 4.06 -6.98
C PRO A 68 11.06 3.47 -8.07
N ILE A 69 11.49 2.37 -8.69
CA ILE A 69 10.77 1.76 -9.81
C ILE A 69 9.76 0.70 -9.38
N ASP A 70 9.67 0.42 -8.08
CA ASP A 70 8.76 -0.64 -7.61
C ASP A 70 7.31 -0.31 -7.88
N GLU A 71 6.54 -1.36 -8.18
CA GLU A 71 5.09 -1.28 -8.24
C GLU A 71 4.54 -2.03 -7.04
N ILE A 72 3.74 -1.34 -6.24
CA ILE A 72 3.22 -1.89 -5.00
C ILE A 72 1.71 -1.99 -5.09
N ALA A 73 1.19 -3.17 -4.84
CA ALA A 73 -0.25 -3.41 -4.77
C ALA A 73 -0.66 -3.48 -3.31
N ILE A 74 -1.76 -2.78 -2.99
CA ILE A 74 -2.35 -2.83 -1.66
C ILE A 74 -3.74 -3.42 -1.81
N PHE A 75 -4.02 -4.45 -1.03
CA PHE A 75 -5.28 -5.17 -1.16
C PHE A 75 -5.72 -5.73 0.19
N PRO A 76 -7.04 -5.94 0.36
CA PRO A 76 -7.53 -6.59 1.56
C PRO A 76 -7.23 -8.10 1.50
N PRO A 77 -7.24 -8.79 2.65
CA PRO A 77 -7.02 -10.22 2.63
C PRO A 77 -8.12 -10.92 1.83
N VAL A 78 -7.74 -11.99 1.14
CA VAL A 78 -8.69 -12.79 0.40
C VAL A 78 -9.49 -13.60 1.40
N SER A 79 -10.81 -13.41 1.43
CA SER A 79 -11.68 -14.14 2.34
C SER A 79 -12.09 -15.48 1.75
N GLY A 80 -12.19 -16.46 2.61
CA GLY A 80 -12.74 -17.75 2.25
C GLY A 80 -11.82 -18.62 1.44
N GLY A 81 -10.65 -18.17 1.29
CA GLY A 81 -9.62 -18.97 0.62
C GLY A 81 -10.04 -19.45 -0.73
#